data_829a552332a8e3f6ce7f6ee68f08c70b
#
_entry.id   829a552332a8e3f6ce7f6ee68f08c70b
#
_cell.length_a   1.000
_cell.length_b   1.000
_cell.length_c   1.000
_cell.angle_alpha   90.00
_cell.angle_beta   90.00
_cell.angle_gamma   90.00
#
_symmetry.space_group_name_H-M   'P 1'
#
loop_
_entity.id
_entity.type
_entity.pdbx_description
1 polymer ?
#
loop_
_entity_poly.entity_id
_entity_poly.type
_entity_poly.pdbx_seq_one_letter_code
_entity_poly.pdbx_strand_id
1 'polypeptide(L)'
;MKFNTIVYRYIFKELIPPFLMNLVFFMFVFLMREILEITHVIVNYQVSVVVFFLMLAYSMPYFLAYIIPMSVMMSVLLAFLRLSSDNEIVALKAGGVSLYQLLPPVIVFSVLCALLAAGMSIYGLPWGEQAYKETALQVVQSNFNLGLKERQFNDSFDGVMFYVNKIDLKNNALTDIYVEDQRNEALASTIVAPKGIISPGEDKYSFILTLYKGSINQVEMKTHSVYITKFDTYELQLDLKDAVRNIGQREKRENEMRMDELTGYLKTGDPHTKKYLAVRMELQKKFSIPFACIALAVLAVPLGVASSATRKTAGLGIGLFAFLFYYLLLSAGLVLGEAGGISPGLAMWMPNVIMGGLGLYLLVRTAEDRPLELLDR
;
A
#
# COMPACT_ATOMS: atom_id res chain seq x y z
N MET A 1 -7.44 -32.83 -31.22
CA MET A 1 -7.31 -31.40 -31.54
C MET A 1 -5.84 -31.12 -31.84
N LYS A 2 -5.46 -30.78 -33.08
CA LYS A 2 -4.09 -30.34 -33.38
C LYS A 2 -3.95 -28.94 -32.76
N PHE A 3 -3.10 -28.84 -31.73
CA PHE A 3 -2.75 -27.55 -31.15
C PHE A 3 -2.10 -26.68 -32.23
N ASN A 4 -2.72 -25.54 -32.55
CA ASN A 4 -2.16 -24.62 -33.53
C ASN A 4 -1.07 -23.77 -32.85
N THR A 5 0.09 -24.38 -32.63
CA THR A 5 1.22 -23.81 -31.87
C THR A 5 1.64 -22.44 -32.40
N ILE A 6 1.46 -22.17 -33.69
CA ILE A 6 1.81 -20.88 -34.31
C ILE A 6 0.90 -19.79 -33.77
N VAL A 7 -0.44 -20.00 -33.77
CA VAL A 7 -1.42 -19.04 -33.29
C VAL A 7 -1.23 -18.79 -31.78
N TYR A 8 -0.97 -19.86 -31.02
CA TYR A 8 -0.76 -19.71 -29.56
C TYR A 8 0.48 -18.89 -29.24
N ARG A 9 1.59 -19.17 -29.94
CA ARG A 9 2.82 -18.39 -29.76
C ARG A 9 2.66 -16.95 -30.22
N TYR A 10 1.89 -16.71 -31.29
CA TYR A 10 1.59 -15.39 -31.80
C TYR A 10 0.81 -14.57 -30.74
N ILE A 11 -0.34 -15.08 -30.28
CA ILE A 11 -1.17 -14.41 -29.27
C ILE A 11 -0.37 -14.18 -27.98
N PHE A 12 0.36 -15.18 -27.48
CA PHE A 12 1.16 -15.05 -26.27
C PHE A 12 2.20 -13.93 -26.38
N LYS A 13 2.89 -13.83 -27.53
CA LYS A 13 3.85 -12.75 -27.78
C LYS A 13 3.17 -11.38 -27.85
N GLU A 14 1.96 -11.32 -28.40
CA GLU A 14 1.20 -10.08 -28.53
C GLU A 14 0.73 -9.54 -27.18
N LEU A 15 0.59 -10.38 -26.14
CA LEU A 15 0.23 -9.97 -24.80
C LEU A 15 1.40 -9.28 -24.05
N ILE A 16 2.65 -9.61 -24.35
CA ILE A 16 3.80 -9.15 -23.56
C ILE A 16 4.05 -7.64 -23.67
N PRO A 17 4.10 -7.00 -24.87
CA PRO A 17 4.39 -5.57 -24.95
C PRO A 17 3.37 -4.69 -24.22
N PRO A 18 2.04 -4.83 -24.41
CA PRO A 18 1.08 -4.03 -23.69
C PRO A 18 1.08 -4.33 -22.19
N PHE A 19 1.40 -5.57 -21.76
CA PHE A 19 1.56 -5.89 -20.35
C PHE A 19 2.69 -5.09 -19.71
N LEU A 20 3.88 -5.10 -20.28
CA LEU A 20 5.02 -4.37 -19.76
C LEU A 20 4.77 -2.85 -19.77
N MET A 21 4.17 -2.34 -20.84
CA MET A 21 3.83 -0.91 -20.93
C MET A 21 2.85 -0.50 -19.83
N ASN A 22 1.77 -1.26 -19.63
CA ASN A 22 0.79 -0.99 -18.59
C ASN A 22 1.38 -1.16 -17.19
N LEU A 23 2.23 -2.19 -16.98
CA LEU A 23 2.91 -2.42 -15.71
C LEU A 23 3.74 -1.20 -15.30
N VAL A 24 4.58 -0.67 -16.23
CA VAL A 24 5.41 0.51 -15.99
C VAL A 24 4.53 1.76 -15.78
N PHE A 25 3.49 1.93 -16.59
CA PHE A 25 2.59 3.08 -16.49
C PHE A 25 1.87 3.12 -15.13
N PHE A 26 1.25 2.01 -14.72
CA PHE A 26 0.56 1.96 -13.43
C PHE A 26 1.53 2.02 -12.26
N MET A 27 2.70 1.40 -12.37
CA MET A 27 3.74 1.54 -11.35
C MET A 27 4.11 3.01 -11.14
N PHE A 28 4.32 3.76 -12.22
CA PHE A 28 4.63 5.18 -12.14
C PHE A 28 3.50 5.97 -11.45
N VAL A 29 2.23 5.71 -11.82
CA VAL A 29 1.07 6.38 -11.21
C VAL A 29 0.98 6.12 -9.69
N PHE A 30 1.16 4.86 -9.27
CA PHE A 30 1.12 4.50 -7.85
C PHE A 30 2.33 5.05 -7.07
N LEU A 31 3.52 5.03 -7.68
CA LEU A 31 4.71 5.61 -7.06
C LEU A 31 4.61 7.14 -6.90
N MET A 32 3.88 7.86 -7.76
CA MET A 32 3.67 9.30 -7.56
C MET A 32 3.03 9.61 -6.21
N ARG A 33 2.06 8.81 -5.77
CA ARG A 33 1.45 8.97 -4.44
C ARG A 33 2.50 8.73 -3.34
N GLU A 34 3.26 7.66 -3.47
CA GLU A 34 4.28 7.26 -2.48
C GLU A 34 5.40 8.30 -2.39
N ILE A 35 5.80 8.87 -3.52
CA ILE A 35 6.77 9.97 -3.56
C ILE A 35 6.30 11.15 -2.72
N LEU A 36 5.02 11.52 -2.78
CA LEU A 36 4.48 12.61 -1.96
C LEU A 36 4.54 12.28 -0.47
N GLU A 37 4.19 11.07 -0.07
CA GLU A 37 4.26 10.62 1.32
C GLU A 37 5.70 10.61 1.84
N ILE A 38 6.64 10.05 1.09
CA ILE A 38 8.06 9.99 1.48
C ILE A 38 8.71 11.38 1.46
N THR A 39 8.26 12.30 0.59
CA THR A 39 8.82 13.67 0.51
C THR A 39 8.70 14.40 1.84
N HIS A 40 7.63 14.20 2.62
CA HIS A 40 7.51 14.77 3.95
C HIS A 40 8.60 14.27 4.90
N VAL A 41 8.98 13.00 4.79
CA VAL A 41 10.08 12.42 5.60
C VAL A 41 11.42 13.03 5.17
N ILE A 42 11.67 13.18 3.87
CA ILE A 42 12.92 13.75 3.35
C ILE A 42 13.11 15.18 3.81
N VAL A 43 12.08 16.02 3.62
CA VAL A 43 12.15 17.45 3.95
C VAL A 43 12.34 17.66 5.44
N ASN A 44 11.66 16.87 6.28
CA ASN A 44 11.75 17.01 7.73
C ASN A 44 13.06 16.46 8.31
N TYR A 45 13.60 15.39 7.76
CA TYR A 45 14.77 14.67 8.32
C TYR A 45 16.04 14.77 7.46
N GLN A 46 16.07 15.58 6.40
CA GLN A 46 17.18 15.76 5.45
C GLN A 46 17.80 14.43 4.99
N VAL A 47 16.95 13.50 4.61
CA VAL A 47 17.32 12.14 4.25
C VAL A 47 18.13 12.11 2.96
N SER A 48 19.14 11.24 2.89
CA SER A 48 19.92 11.03 1.67
C SER A 48 19.03 10.54 0.51
N VAL A 49 19.32 11.03 -0.70
CA VAL A 49 18.64 10.60 -1.94
C VAL A 49 18.69 9.08 -2.13
N VAL A 50 19.76 8.42 -1.68
CA VAL A 50 19.88 6.96 -1.74
C VAL A 50 18.82 6.27 -0.88
N VAL A 51 18.59 6.76 0.34
CA VAL A 51 17.59 6.21 1.27
C VAL A 51 16.18 6.42 0.71
N PHE A 52 15.93 7.55 0.04
CA PHE A 52 14.68 7.80 -0.66
C PHE A 52 14.36 6.73 -1.72
N PHE A 53 15.29 6.48 -2.64
CA PHE A 53 15.10 5.45 -3.66
C PHE A 53 14.99 4.05 -3.06
N LEU A 54 15.68 3.79 -1.95
CA LEU A 54 15.58 2.52 -1.24
C LEU A 54 14.17 2.32 -0.63
N MET A 55 13.62 3.35 0.01
CA MET A 55 12.25 3.31 0.54
C MET A 55 11.22 3.11 -0.57
N LEU A 56 11.37 3.81 -1.72
CA LEU A 56 10.53 3.57 -2.90
C LEU A 56 10.64 2.12 -3.40
N ALA A 57 11.84 1.55 -3.43
CA ALA A 57 12.04 0.16 -3.85
C ALA A 57 11.37 -0.84 -2.89
N TYR A 58 11.39 -0.56 -1.59
CA TYR A 58 10.71 -1.39 -0.58
C TYR A 58 9.18 -1.32 -0.66
N SER A 59 8.61 -0.21 -1.17
CA SER A 59 7.16 -0.08 -1.41
C SER A 59 6.71 -0.81 -2.68
N MET A 60 7.60 -1.09 -3.64
CA MET A 60 7.24 -1.69 -4.93
C MET A 60 6.50 -3.04 -4.83
N PRO A 61 6.87 -4.00 -3.96
CA PRO A 61 6.18 -5.29 -3.86
C PRO A 61 4.69 -5.15 -3.51
N TYR A 62 4.36 -4.19 -2.65
CA TYR A 62 2.98 -3.86 -2.31
C TYR A 62 2.18 -3.46 -3.55
N PHE A 63 2.69 -2.52 -4.33
CA PHE A 63 2.01 -2.05 -5.54
C PHE A 63 1.94 -3.13 -6.61
N LEU A 64 3.01 -3.91 -6.82
CA LEU A 64 3.05 -4.98 -7.82
C LEU A 64 1.95 -6.02 -7.62
N ALA A 65 1.63 -6.38 -6.38
CA ALA A 65 0.57 -7.33 -6.10
C ALA A 65 -0.79 -6.88 -6.68
N TYR A 66 -1.07 -5.58 -6.72
CA TYR A 66 -2.32 -5.01 -7.25
C TYR A 66 -2.23 -4.60 -8.72
N ILE A 67 -1.06 -4.13 -9.16
CA ILE A 67 -0.86 -3.64 -10.53
C ILE A 67 -0.82 -4.79 -11.54
N ILE A 68 -0.28 -5.96 -11.16
CA ILE A 68 -0.18 -7.11 -12.07
C ILE A 68 -1.56 -7.53 -12.60
N PRO A 69 -2.61 -7.78 -11.80
CA PRO A 69 -3.94 -8.11 -12.31
C PRO A 69 -4.52 -7.05 -13.26
N MET A 70 -4.32 -5.77 -12.93
CA MET A 70 -4.73 -4.65 -13.77
C MET A 70 -4.01 -4.67 -15.12
N SER A 71 -2.70 -4.84 -15.09
CA SER A 71 -1.87 -4.88 -16.29
C SER A 71 -2.20 -6.08 -17.19
N VAL A 72 -2.54 -7.22 -16.60
CA VAL A 72 -3.01 -8.41 -17.34
C VAL A 72 -4.32 -8.11 -18.04
N MET A 73 -5.31 -7.56 -17.35
CA MET A 73 -6.59 -7.21 -17.95
C MET A 73 -6.42 -6.24 -19.12
N MET A 74 -5.68 -5.15 -18.91
CA MET A 74 -5.44 -4.14 -19.95
C MET A 74 -4.64 -4.69 -21.11
N SER A 75 -3.67 -5.57 -20.85
CA SER A 75 -2.88 -6.24 -21.86
C SER A 75 -3.74 -7.12 -22.77
N VAL A 76 -4.56 -7.98 -22.16
CA VAL A 76 -5.47 -8.87 -22.93
C VAL A 76 -6.47 -8.03 -23.71
N LEU A 77 -7.08 -7.01 -23.10
CA LEU A 77 -8.00 -6.12 -23.77
C LEU A 77 -7.38 -5.43 -24.98
N LEU A 78 -6.20 -4.81 -24.81
CA LEU A 78 -5.48 -4.11 -25.90
C LEU A 78 -5.08 -5.04 -27.03
N ALA A 79 -4.55 -6.24 -26.70
CA ALA A 79 -4.17 -7.23 -27.70
C ALA A 79 -5.38 -7.70 -28.52
N PHE A 80 -6.49 -8.06 -27.88
CA PHE A 80 -7.69 -8.51 -28.59
C PHE A 80 -8.39 -7.36 -29.33
N LEU A 81 -8.37 -6.15 -28.80
CA LEU A 81 -8.86 -4.96 -29.49
C LEU A 81 -8.06 -4.68 -30.77
N ARG A 82 -6.72 -4.83 -30.73
CA ARG A 82 -5.87 -4.71 -31.90
C ARG A 82 -6.17 -5.81 -32.93
N LEU A 83 -6.17 -7.09 -32.51
CA LEU A 83 -6.50 -8.22 -33.37
C LEU A 83 -7.88 -8.08 -34.03
N SER A 84 -8.86 -7.54 -33.28
CA SER A 84 -10.20 -7.25 -33.81
C SER A 84 -10.18 -6.10 -34.83
N SER A 85 -9.47 -5.01 -34.51
CA SER A 85 -9.37 -3.85 -35.39
C SER A 85 -8.65 -4.13 -36.70
N ASP A 86 -7.66 -5.01 -36.67
CA ASP A 86 -6.88 -5.42 -37.85
C ASP A 86 -7.58 -6.55 -38.62
N ASN A 87 -8.85 -6.92 -38.24
CA ASN A 87 -9.66 -8.01 -38.79
C ASN A 87 -9.02 -9.40 -38.68
N GLU A 88 -7.98 -9.56 -37.85
CA GLU A 88 -7.29 -10.84 -37.69
C GLU A 88 -8.19 -11.89 -37.03
N ILE A 89 -9.06 -11.48 -36.06
CA ILE A 89 -10.03 -12.39 -35.43
C ILE A 89 -11.04 -12.89 -36.45
N VAL A 90 -11.51 -12.01 -37.34
CA VAL A 90 -12.45 -12.39 -38.43
C VAL A 90 -11.77 -13.37 -39.38
N ALA A 91 -10.53 -13.12 -39.77
CA ALA A 91 -9.74 -14.01 -40.64
C ALA A 91 -9.52 -15.39 -40.00
N LEU A 92 -9.19 -15.42 -38.67
CA LEU A 92 -9.03 -16.68 -37.93
C LEU A 92 -10.35 -17.46 -37.83
N LYS A 93 -11.50 -16.78 -37.58
CA LYS A 93 -12.84 -17.40 -37.58
C LYS A 93 -13.16 -17.98 -38.98
N ALA A 94 -12.91 -17.23 -40.08
CA ALA A 94 -13.11 -17.69 -41.43
C ALA A 94 -12.23 -18.92 -41.76
N GLY A 95 -11.05 -19.03 -41.14
CA GLY A 95 -10.16 -20.19 -41.19
C GLY A 95 -10.61 -21.37 -40.29
N GLY A 96 -11.79 -21.29 -39.63
CA GLY A 96 -12.34 -22.36 -38.78
C GLY A 96 -11.79 -22.35 -37.32
N VAL A 97 -11.06 -21.32 -36.91
CA VAL A 97 -10.56 -21.19 -35.55
C VAL A 97 -11.66 -20.52 -34.66
N SER A 98 -12.16 -21.24 -33.68
CA SER A 98 -13.16 -20.69 -32.74
C SER A 98 -12.51 -19.75 -31.71
N LEU A 99 -13.31 -18.83 -31.15
CA LEU A 99 -12.85 -17.92 -30.09
C LEU A 99 -12.33 -18.68 -28.84
N TYR A 100 -12.92 -19.84 -28.54
CA TYR A 100 -12.46 -20.70 -27.47
C TYR A 100 -11.05 -21.25 -27.68
N GLN A 101 -10.62 -21.44 -28.92
CA GLN A 101 -9.28 -21.90 -29.26
C GLN A 101 -8.22 -20.80 -29.11
N LEU A 102 -8.63 -19.54 -28.94
CA LEU A 102 -7.74 -18.42 -28.66
C LEU A 102 -7.50 -18.20 -27.16
N LEU A 103 -8.28 -18.86 -26.28
CA LEU A 103 -8.17 -18.72 -24.82
C LEU A 103 -6.91 -19.37 -24.20
N PRO A 104 -6.44 -20.57 -24.64
CA PRO A 104 -5.33 -21.23 -23.95
C PRO A 104 -4.09 -20.34 -23.74
N PRO A 105 -3.58 -19.60 -24.73
CA PRO A 105 -2.44 -18.71 -24.53
C PRO A 105 -2.74 -17.56 -23.53
N VAL A 106 -3.98 -17.07 -23.49
CA VAL A 106 -4.40 -16.05 -22.51
C VAL A 106 -4.42 -16.61 -21.09
N ILE A 107 -4.97 -17.83 -20.94
CA ILE A 107 -5.01 -18.50 -19.62
C ILE A 107 -3.59 -18.83 -19.13
N VAL A 108 -2.72 -19.35 -19.99
CA VAL A 108 -1.32 -19.60 -19.61
C VAL A 108 -0.63 -18.32 -19.18
N PHE A 109 -0.80 -17.24 -19.96
CA PHE A 109 -0.25 -15.93 -19.62
C PHE A 109 -0.79 -15.41 -18.27
N SER A 110 -2.11 -15.46 -18.07
CA SER A 110 -2.73 -14.97 -16.82
C SER A 110 -2.35 -15.83 -15.60
N VAL A 111 -2.16 -17.14 -15.76
CA VAL A 111 -1.66 -18.02 -14.69
C VAL A 111 -0.22 -17.68 -14.32
N LEU A 112 0.65 -17.45 -15.30
CA LEU A 112 2.04 -17.02 -15.03
C LEU A 112 2.07 -15.70 -14.28
N CYS A 113 1.26 -14.73 -14.69
CA CYS A 113 1.13 -13.44 -13.99
C CYS A 113 0.50 -13.60 -12.60
N ALA A 114 -0.48 -14.51 -12.44
CA ALA A 114 -1.06 -14.82 -11.12
C ALA A 114 -0.02 -15.41 -10.16
N LEU A 115 0.86 -16.29 -10.65
CA LEU A 115 1.97 -16.82 -9.83
C LEU A 115 2.96 -15.73 -9.43
N LEU A 116 3.28 -14.79 -10.33
CA LEU A 116 4.10 -13.63 -10.00
C LEU A 116 3.43 -12.73 -8.95
N ALA A 117 2.13 -12.43 -9.13
CA ALA A 117 1.36 -11.63 -8.18
C ALA A 117 1.26 -12.33 -6.81
N ALA A 118 1.09 -13.66 -6.77
CA ALA A 118 1.08 -14.44 -5.56
C ALA A 118 2.44 -14.39 -4.84
N GLY A 119 3.54 -14.51 -5.58
CA GLY A 119 4.89 -14.35 -5.04
C GLY A 119 5.11 -12.99 -4.40
N MET A 120 4.66 -11.90 -5.06
CA MET A 120 4.73 -10.55 -4.51
C MET A 120 3.82 -10.40 -3.28
N SER A 121 2.61 -10.94 -3.30
CA SER A 121 1.66 -10.83 -2.18
C SER A 121 2.10 -11.63 -0.95
N ILE A 122 2.67 -12.84 -1.14
CA ILE A 122 3.00 -13.77 -0.05
C ILE A 122 4.37 -13.45 0.56
N TYR A 123 5.37 -13.16 -0.26
CA TYR A 123 6.77 -12.97 0.16
C TYR A 123 7.25 -11.53 0.02
N GLY A 124 6.97 -10.89 -1.12
CA GLY A 124 7.45 -9.56 -1.42
C GLY A 124 6.88 -8.49 -0.49
N LEU A 125 5.57 -8.52 -0.27
CA LEU A 125 4.87 -7.51 0.54
C LEU A 125 5.34 -7.50 2.01
N PRO A 126 5.34 -8.63 2.76
CA PRO A 126 5.83 -8.62 4.15
C PRO A 126 7.31 -8.22 4.27
N TRP A 127 8.14 -8.63 3.30
CA TRP A 127 9.56 -8.26 3.26
C TRP A 127 9.74 -6.75 3.01
N GLY A 128 9.02 -6.22 2.02
CA GLY A 128 9.09 -4.80 1.67
C GLY A 128 8.64 -3.89 2.80
N GLU A 129 7.50 -4.20 3.42
CA GLU A 129 6.95 -3.46 4.55
C GLU A 129 7.89 -3.47 5.77
N GLN A 130 8.48 -4.63 6.09
CA GLN A 130 9.44 -4.73 7.19
C GLN A 130 10.69 -3.90 6.89
N ALA A 131 11.28 -4.03 5.70
CA ALA A 131 12.47 -3.27 5.30
C ALA A 131 12.19 -1.77 5.24
N TYR A 132 11.01 -1.36 4.78
CA TYR A 132 10.57 0.03 4.80
C TYR A 132 10.52 0.59 6.21
N LYS A 133 9.90 -0.13 7.16
CA LYS A 133 9.84 0.25 8.57
C LYS A 133 11.20 0.36 9.22
N GLU A 134 12.05 -0.64 9.02
CA GLU A 134 13.41 -0.63 9.57
C GLU A 134 14.20 0.58 9.07
N THR A 135 14.08 0.88 7.77
CA THR A 135 14.72 2.06 7.16
C THR A 135 14.14 3.36 7.71
N ALA A 136 12.82 3.47 7.83
CA ALA A 136 12.17 4.65 8.40
C ALA A 136 12.59 4.89 9.85
N LEU A 137 12.67 3.83 10.66
CA LEU A 137 13.17 3.90 12.04
C LEU A 137 14.63 4.35 12.11
N GLN A 138 15.50 3.83 11.23
CA GLN A 138 16.89 4.26 11.16
C GLN A 138 17.02 5.74 10.79
N VAL A 139 16.20 6.23 9.87
CA VAL A 139 16.15 7.65 9.50
C VAL A 139 15.77 8.53 10.69
N VAL A 140 14.71 8.17 11.39
CA VAL A 140 14.28 8.92 12.58
C VAL A 140 15.37 8.90 13.67
N GLN A 141 16.01 7.76 13.91
CA GLN A 141 17.06 7.63 14.92
C GLN A 141 18.33 8.39 14.57
N SER A 142 18.77 8.32 13.30
CA SER A 142 20.03 8.97 12.88
C SER A 142 19.92 10.48 12.71
N ASN A 143 18.72 11.00 12.47
CA ASN A 143 18.48 12.40 12.15
C ASN A 143 17.49 13.07 13.13
N PHE A 144 17.37 12.56 14.35
CA PHE A 144 16.42 13.05 15.32
C PHE A 144 16.54 14.57 15.55
N ASN A 145 17.76 15.10 15.64
CA ASN A 145 18.03 16.54 15.80
C ASN A 145 17.53 17.38 14.61
N LEU A 146 17.41 16.77 13.41
CA LEU A 146 16.93 17.44 12.21
C LEU A 146 15.39 17.45 12.12
N GLY A 147 14.72 16.54 12.83
CA GLY A 147 13.27 16.50 12.93
C GLY A 147 12.66 17.60 13.80
N LEU A 148 13.49 18.24 14.65
CA LEU A 148 13.06 19.37 15.45
C LEU A 148 12.94 20.63 14.59
N LYS A 149 11.78 21.26 14.61
CA LYS A 149 11.53 22.49 13.85
C LYS A 149 11.77 23.72 14.73
N GLU A 150 12.62 24.64 14.24
CA GLU A 150 12.79 25.93 14.88
C GLU A 150 11.51 26.73 14.85
N ARG A 151 11.23 27.44 15.94
CA ARG A 151 10.10 28.37 16.10
C ARG A 151 8.72 27.76 15.88
N GLN A 152 8.61 26.45 16.12
CA GLN A 152 7.36 25.72 16.09
C GLN A 152 7.23 24.85 17.33
N PHE A 153 6.01 24.60 17.75
CA PHE A 153 5.75 23.60 18.78
C PHE A 153 5.93 22.21 18.20
N ASN A 154 6.74 21.41 18.87
CA ASN A 154 7.02 20.02 18.54
C ASN A 154 6.32 19.13 19.54
N ASP A 155 5.42 18.29 19.08
CA ASP A 155 4.60 17.34 19.84
C ASP A 155 4.99 15.88 19.59
N SER A 156 6.24 15.67 19.17
CA SER A 156 6.76 14.34 18.81
C SER A 156 6.88 13.36 19.98
N PHE A 157 6.73 13.84 21.22
CA PHE A 157 6.79 13.03 22.43
C PHE A 157 5.44 13.03 23.12
N ASP A 158 4.97 11.86 23.52
CA ASP A 158 3.68 11.72 24.17
C ASP A 158 3.65 12.46 25.51
N GLY A 159 2.69 13.37 25.66
CA GLY A 159 2.53 14.21 26.84
C GLY A 159 3.62 15.28 27.05
N VAL A 160 4.55 15.47 26.09
CA VAL A 160 5.57 16.52 26.14
C VAL A 160 5.56 17.34 24.87
N MET A 161 5.19 18.61 25.01
CA MET A 161 5.28 19.57 23.92
C MET A 161 6.46 20.52 24.20
N PHE A 162 7.29 20.76 23.18
CA PHE A 162 8.39 21.70 23.34
C PHE A 162 8.55 22.62 22.15
N TYR A 163 9.02 23.82 22.43
CA TYR A 163 9.32 24.86 21.48
C TYR A 163 10.79 25.24 21.62
N VAL A 164 11.48 25.39 20.49
CA VAL A 164 12.88 25.81 20.43
C VAL A 164 12.99 26.98 19.46
N ASN A 165 13.59 28.08 19.91
CA ASN A 165 13.77 29.25 19.07
C ASN A 165 14.89 29.04 18.02
N LYS A 166 16.02 28.38 18.40
CA LYS A 166 17.16 28.16 17.52
C LYS A 166 17.85 26.84 17.82
N ILE A 167 18.25 26.12 16.77
CA ILE A 167 18.89 24.82 16.84
C ILE A 167 20.27 24.88 16.15
N ASP A 168 21.33 24.61 16.89
CA ASP A 168 22.66 24.41 16.32
C ASP A 168 22.89 22.90 16.08
N LEU A 169 22.72 22.48 14.85
CA LEU A 169 22.86 21.08 14.45
C LEU A 169 24.30 20.53 14.58
N LYS A 170 25.32 21.40 14.60
CA LYS A 170 26.71 20.96 14.72
C LYS A 170 27.07 20.54 16.15
N ASN A 171 26.52 21.26 17.14
CA ASN A 171 26.82 21.06 18.55
C ASN A 171 25.66 20.43 19.32
N ASN A 172 24.56 20.05 18.64
CA ASN A 172 23.30 19.60 19.25
C ASN A 172 22.78 20.56 20.34
N ALA A 173 23.07 21.86 20.17
CA ALA A 173 22.71 22.89 21.13
C ALA A 173 21.42 23.59 20.74
N LEU A 174 20.57 23.76 21.74
CA LEU A 174 19.27 24.40 21.64
C LEU A 174 19.29 25.73 22.39
N THR A 175 18.60 26.74 21.87
CA THR A 175 18.52 28.08 22.48
C THR A 175 17.08 28.48 22.65
N ASP A 176 16.76 29.12 23.82
CA ASP A 176 15.43 29.60 24.21
C ASP A 176 14.39 28.47 24.09
N ILE A 177 14.48 27.58 25.03
CA ILE A 177 13.69 26.35 25.08
C ILE A 177 12.51 26.54 26.03
N TYR A 178 11.33 26.16 25.55
CA TYR A 178 10.10 26.03 26.33
C TYR A 178 9.62 24.59 26.24
N VAL A 179 9.39 23.95 27.36
CA VAL A 179 8.87 22.58 27.44
C VAL A 179 7.62 22.57 28.32
N GLU A 180 6.58 21.97 27.82
CA GLU A 180 5.36 21.66 28.56
C GLU A 180 5.27 20.15 28.75
N ASP A 181 5.37 19.70 30.00
CA ASP A 181 5.31 18.29 30.37
C ASP A 181 3.98 18.01 31.07
N GLN A 182 3.10 17.31 30.38
CA GLN A 182 1.76 16.90 30.83
C GLN A 182 1.66 15.39 31.08
N ARG A 183 2.78 14.66 31.16
CA ARG A 183 2.78 13.21 31.42
C ARG A 183 2.14 12.83 32.76
N ASN A 184 2.11 13.77 33.68
CA ASN A 184 1.40 13.62 34.95
C ASN A 184 0.16 14.50 34.95
N GLU A 185 -1.03 13.93 34.81
CA GLU A 185 -2.31 14.64 34.80
C GLU A 185 -2.57 15.46 36.06
N ALA A 186 -1.94 15.11 37.20
CA ALA A 186 -2.08 15.83 38.46
C ALA A 186 -1.14 17.05 38.56
N LEU A 187 -0.09 17.12 37.78
CA LEU A 187 1.02 18.06 37.88
C LEU A 187 1.50 18.52 36.52
N ALA A 188 0.94 19.55 35.96
CA ALA A 188 1.43 20.15 34.74
C ALA A 188 2.71 20.96 35.02
N SER A 189 3.78 20.66 34.28
CA SER A 189 5.08 21.32 34.46
C SER A 189 5.46 22.09 33.20
N THR A 190 5.75 23.38 33.39
CA THR A 190 6.29 24.24 32.31
C THR A 190 7.74 24.58 32.64
N ILE A 191 8.65 24.23 31.74
CA ILE A 191 10.08 24.41 31.89
C ILE A 191 10.56 25.43 30.87
N VAL A 192 11.31 26.43 31.33
CA VAL A 192 11.93 27.45 30.46
C VAL A 192 13.42 27.48 30.72
N ALA A 193 14.22 27.37 29.66
CA ALA A 193 15.67 27.42 29.76
C ALA A 193 16.29 28.19 28.58
N PRO A 194 17.30 29.03 28.80
CA PRO A 194 17.97 29.79 27.74
C PRO A 194 18.85 28.89 26.86
N LYS A 195 19.36 27.76 27.39
CA LYS A 195 20.20 26.82 26.67
C LYS A 195 19.91 25.38 27.06
N GLY A 196 20.07 24.48 26.09
CA GLY A 196 20.01 23.05 26.33
C GLY A 196 20.82 22.28 25.30
N ILE A 197 21.09 21.02 25.61
CA ILE A 197 21.74 20.08 24.72
C ILE A 197 20.89 18.82 24.69
N ILE A 198 20.65 18.30 23.48
CA ILE A 198 20.00 17.02 23.32
C ILE A 198 21.05 15.96 22.99
N SER A 199 21.03 14.86 23.73
CA SER A 199 21.96 13.74 23.57
C SER A 199 21.22 12.41 23.50
N PRO A 200 21.75 11.38 22.79
CA PRO A 200 21.20 10.04 22.86
C PRO A 200 21.24 9.49 24.29
N GLY A 201 20.18 8.83 24.71
CA GLY A 201 20.12 8.13 25.98
C GLY A 201 20.74 6.72 25.93
N GLU A 202 20.59 5.97 27.01
CA GLU A 202 21.10 4.57 27.10
C GLU A 202 20.38 3.61 26.14
N ASP A 203 19.09 3.82 25.91
CA ASP A 203 18.29 3.05 24.97
C ASP A 203 18.29 3.69 23.58
N LYS A 204 18.17 2.88 22.54
CA LYS A 204 18.08 3.34 21.12
C LYS A 204 16.93 4.33 20.83
N TYR A 205 15.96 4.45 21.72
CA TYR A 205 14.73 5.25 21.57
C TYR A 205 14.61 6.33 22.64
N SER A 206 15.59 6.49 23.52
CA SER A 206 15.60 7.52 24.56
C SER A 206 16.56 8.65 24.19
N PHE A 207 16.17 9.87 24.53
CA PHE A 207 16.98 11.08 24.41
C PHE A 207 17.00 11.78 25.75
N ILE A 208 18.11 12.38 26.07
CA ILE A 208 18.28 13.20 27.27
C ILE A 208 18.37 14.66 26.84
N LEU A 209 17.39 15.46 27.25
CA LEU A 209 17.41 16.90 27.08
C LEU A 209 17.99 17.52 28.34
N THR A 210 19.24 17.94 28.30
CA THR A 210 19.91 18.64 29.39
C THR A 210 19.71 20.14 29.23
N LEU A 211 19.01 20.75 30.17
CA LEU A 211 18.67 22.17 30.20
C LEU A 211 19.55 22.91 31.22
N TYR A 212 19.99 24.11 30.88
CA TYR A 212 20.89 24.92 31.71
C TYR A 212 20.27 26.23 32.13
N LYS A 213 20.39 26.58 33.44
CA LYS A 213 20.02 27.84 34.05
C LYS A 213 18.56 28.26 33.77
N GLY A 214 17.65 27.35 34.04
CA GLY A 214 16.24 27.55 33.78
C GLY A 214 15.36 27.60 35.02
N SER A 215 14.04 27.62 34.79
CA SER A 215 13.02 27.50 35.81
C SER A 215 11.95 26.52 35.42
N ILE A 216 11.43 25.81 36.42
CA ILE A 216 10.29 24.89 36.29
C ILE A 216 9.11 25.53 37.03
N ASN A 217 8.02 25.76 36.34
CA ASN A 217 6.75 26.20 36.92
C ASN A 217 5.82 24.98 36.95
N GLN A 218 5.49 24.51 38.14
CA GLN A 218 4.58 23.37 38.34
C GLN A 218 3.25 23.86 38.88
N VAL A 219 2.17 23.42 38.24
CA VAL A 219 0.82 23.73 38.66
C VAL A 219 0.15 22.44 39.14
N GLU A 220 -0.15 22.38 40.44
CA GLU A 220 -0.92 21.28 41.01
C GLU A 220 -2.41 21.52 40.76
N MET A 221 -3.03 20.71 39.92
CA MET A 221 -4.43 20.91 39.50
C MET A 221 -5.44 20.77 40.63
N LYS A 222 -5.14 19.99 41.68
CA LYS A 222 -6.06 19.77 42.82
C LYS A 222 -6.07 20.91 43.81
N THR A 223 -4.91 21.48 44.10
CA THR A 223 -4.76 22.55 45.15
C THR A 223 -4.66 23.92 44.55
N HIS A 224 -4.60 24.07 43.22
CA HIS A 224 -4.35 25.32 42.49
C HIS A 224 -3.09 26.05 42.98
N SER A 225 -2.11 25.27 43.47
CA SER A 225 -0.84 25.78 43.95
C SER A 225 0.18 25.82 42.83
N VAL A 226 0.94 26.90 42.75
CA VAL A 226 1.99 27.10 41.77
C VAL A 226 3.35 27.06 42.46
N TYR A 227 4.22 26.17 42.05
CA TYR A 227 5.60 26.05 42.55
C TYR A 227 6.57 26.48 41.47
N ILE A 228 7.48 27.39 41.81
CA ILE A 228 8.53 27.85 40.91
C ILE A 228 9.89 27.37 41.44
N THR A 229 10.54 26.51 40.73
CA THR A 229 11.88 26.00 41.08
C THR A 229 12.89 26.46 40.02
N LYS A 230 13.98 27.10 40.46
CA LYS A 230 15.10 27.45 39.60
C LYS A 230 16.15 26.34 39.68
N PHE A 231 16.77 26.02 38.54
CA PHE A 231 17.81 25.03 38.46
C PHE A 231 19.02 25.51 37.65
N ASP A 232 20.19 25.02 37.98
CA ASP A 232 21.41 25.24 37.19
C ASP A 232 21.52 24.23 36.06
N THR A 233 21.15 22.98 36.33
CA THR A 233 21.06 21.91 35.33
C THR A 233 19.82 21.04 35.62
N TYR A 234 19.09 20.72 34.59
CA TYR A 234 17.95 19.82 34.68
C TYR A 234 17.97 18.85 33.49
N GLU A 235 17.85 17.56 33.77
CA GLU A 235 17.79 16.52 32.75
C GLU A 235 16.37 16.01 32.62
N LEU A 236 15.84 16.13 31.41
CA LEU A 236 14.54 15.61 31.02
C LEU A 236 14.74 14.43 30.10
N GLN A 237 14.33 13.26 30.56
CA GLN A 237 14.32 12.07 29.72
C GLN A 237 13.13 12.12 28.78
N LEU A 238 13.41 12.16 27.49
CA LEU A 238 12.46 12.12 26.40
C LEU A 238 12.47 10.71 25.83
N ASP A 239 11.37 10.03 25.93
CA ASP A 239 11.24 8.67 25.41
C ASP A 239 10.42 8.69 24.13
N LEU A 240 11.08 8.36 23.02
CA LEU A 240 10.41 8.10 21.75
C LEU A 240 9.77 6.71 21.71
N LYS A 241 9.90 5.91 22.82
CA LYS A 241 9.35 4.55 22.83
C LYS A 241 7.87 4.57 22.44
N ASP A 242 7.10 5.55 22.88
CA ASP A 242 5.67 5.61 22.56
C ASP A 242 5.42 6.09 21.14
N ALA A 243 6.17 7.08 20.64
CA ALA A 243 6.12 7.47 19.22
C ALA A 243 6.67 6.37 18.31
N VAL A 244 7.78 5.73 18.71
CA VAL A 244 8.42 4.61 18.00
C VAL A 244 7.70 3.28 18.27
N ARG A 245 7.12 3.09 19.47
CA ARG A 245 6.24 1.97 19.78
C ARG A 245 4.98 1.99 18.93
N ASN A 246 4.49 3.16 18.60
CA ASN A 246 3.47 3.32 17.57
C ASN A 246 3.98 2.94 16.16
N ILE A 247 5.29 2.98 15.89
CA ILE A 247 5.90 2.58 14.60
C ILE A 247 6.51 1.18 14.68
N GLY A 248 7.22 0.82 15.76
CA GLY A 248 8.04 -0.40 15.88
C GLY A 248 7.46 -1.52 16.73
N GLN A 249 6.69 -1.22 17.81
CA GLN A 249 5.98 -2.19 18.64
C GLN A 249 4.48 -2.22 18.39
N ARG A 250 3.98 -1.39 17.47
CA ARG A 250 2.63 -1.59 16.97
C ARG A 250 2.53 -3.04 16.52
N GLU A 251 1.59 -3.78 17.06
CA GLU A 251 1.27 -5.10 16.54
C GLU A 251 1.27 -5.03 15.02
N LYS A 252 2.01 -5.95 14.37
CA LYS A 252 2.08 -6.00 12.91
C LYS A 252 0.67 -5.87 12.35
N ARG A 253 0.49 -4.98 11.40
CA ARG A 253 -0.77 -4.93 10.66
C ARG A 253 -0.94 -6.27 9.94
N GLU A 254 -2.14 -6.64 9.67
CA GLU A 254 -2.48 -7.92 9.04
C GLU A 254 -1.77 -8.10 7.69
N ASN A 255 -1.59 -7.00 6.92
CA ASN A 255 -0.86 -6.99 5.64
C ASN A 255 0.65 -7.21 5.78
N GLU A 256 1.24 -6.89 6.95
CA GLU A 256 2.66 -7.06 7.25
C GLU A 256 2.99 -8.48 7.72
N MET A 257 1.97 -9.25 8.11
CA MET A 257 2.14 -10.61 8.62
C MET A 257 2.54 -11.57 7.50
N ARG A 258 3.53 -12.42 7.82
CA ARG A 258 3.91 -13.55 6.96
C ARG A 258 2.85 -14.63 7.01
N MET A 259 2.88 -15.57 6.07
CA MET A 259 1.90 -16.68 6.01
C MET A 259 1.90 -17.55 7.27
N ASP A 260 3.07 -17.80 7.84
CA ASP A 260 3.24 -18.54 9.09
C ASP A 260 2.61 -17.81 10.30
N GLU A 261 2.81 -16.49 10.38
CA GLU A 261 2.24 -15.63 11.41
C GLU A 261 0.71 -15.54 11.29
N LEU A 262 0.18 -15.35 10.06
CA LEU A 262 -1.26 -15.32 9.79
C LEU A 262 -1.93 -16.64 10.21
N THR A 263 -1.36 -17.77 9.76
CA THR A 263 -1.91 -19.10 10.08
C THR A 263 -1.75 -19.46 11.54
N GLY A 264 -0.65 -19.03 12.19
CA GLY A 264 -0.42 -19.17 13.62
C GLY A 264 -1.47 -18.41 14.43
N TYR A 265 -1.72 -17.14 14.10
CA TYR A 265 -2.72 -16.31 14.77
C TYR A 265 -4.14 -16.90 14.62
N LEU A 266 -4.50 -17.42 13.45
CA LEU A 266 -5.81 -18.04 13.22
C LEU A 266 -6.03 -19.35 13.99
N LYS A 267 -4.97 -20.02 14.47
CA LYS A 267 -5.08 -21.22 15.31
C LYS A 267 -5.30 -20.90 16.78
N THR A 268 -4.79 -19.75 17.25
CA THR A 268 -4.78 -19.39 18.68
C THR A 268 -5.72 -18.24 19.02
N GLY A 269 -6.11 -17.43 18.03
CA GLY A 269 -6.92 -16.22 18.22
C GLY A 269 -8.41 -16.53 18.42
N ASP A 270 -9.10 -15.62 19.12
CA ASP A 270 -10.54 -15.70 19.34
C ASP A 270 -11.29 -15.31 18.05
N PRO A 271 -12.15 -16.22 17.48
CA PRO A 271 -12.91 -15.99 16.25
C PRO A 271 -13.85 -14.77 16.28
N HIS A 272 -14.23 -14.28 17.46
CA HIS A 272 -15.16 -13.17 17.61
C HIS A 272 -14.48 -11.79 17.64
N THR A 273 -13.15 -11.72 17.62
CA THR A 273 -12.43 -10.46 17.62
C THR A 273 -12.36 -9.85 16.20
N LYS A 274 -12.45 -8.51 16.12
CA LYS A 274 -12.27 -7.78 14.85
C LYS A 274 -10.93 -8.11 14.22
N LYS A 275 -9.87 -8.26 15.01
CA LYS A 275 -8.54 -8.61 14.54
C LYS A 275 -8.49 -10.00 13.89
N TYR A 276 -9.18 -10.98 14.45
CA TYR A 276 -9.27 -12.31 13.84
C TYR A 276 -9.93 -12.25 12.44
N LEU A 277 -11.01 -11.49 12.31
CA LEU A 277 -11.68 -11.28 11.02
C LEU A 277 -10.75 -10.61 10.02
N ALA A 278 -10.03 -9.57 10.42
CA ALA A 278 -9.08 -8.86 9.57
C ALA A 278 -7.92 -9.77 9.12
N VAL A 279 -7.34 -10.56 10.03
CA VAL A 279 -6.29 -11.54 9.71
C VAL A 279 -6.80 -12.62 8.73
N ARG A 280 -8.02 -13.12 8.94
CA ARG A 280 -8.63 -14.10 8.05
C ARG A 280 -8.93 -13.52 6.67
N MET A 281 -9.32 -12.25 6.59
CA MET A 281 -9.52 -11.52 5.33
C MET A 281 -8.20 -11.33 4.60
N GLU A 282 -7.14 -10.93 5.29
CA GLU A 282 -5.83 -10.77 4.69
C GLU A 282 -5.28 -12.09 4.12
N LEU A 283 -5.50 -13.20 4.83
CA LEU A 283 -5.15 -14.52 4.31
C LEU A 283 -5.88 -14.82 2.99
N GLN A 284 -7.20 -14.58 2.94
CA GLN A 284 -7.99 -14.81 1.71
C GLN A 284 -7.55 -13.87 0.58
N LYS A 285 -7.25 -12.63 0.90
CA LYS A 285 -6.80 -11.59 -0.03
C LYS A 285 -5.49 -11.97 -0.73
N LYS A 286 -4.54 -12.60 -0.02
CA LYS A 286 -3.27 -13.08 -0.60
C LYS A 286 -3.46 -14.07 -1.76
N PHE A 287 -4.59 -14.77 -1.82
CA PHE A 287 -4.93 -15.69 -2.91
C PHE A 287 -5.94 -15.09 -3.90
N SER A 288 -6.91 -14.34 -3.41
CA SER A 288 -7.97 -13.76 -4.23
C SER A 288 -7.44 -12.73 -5.23
N ILE A 289 -6.52 -11.86 -4.83
CA ILE A 289 -5.93 -10.83 -5.72
C ILE A 289 -5.13 -11.45 -6.88
N PRO A 290 -4.21 -12.42 -6.66
CA PRO A 290 -3.57 -13.11 -7.78
C PRO A 290 -4.56 -13.81 -8.71
N PHE A 291 -5.60 -14.42 -8.16
CA PHE A 291 -6.63 -15.09 -8.98
C PHE A 291 -7.40 -14.11 -9.88
N ALA A 292 -7.48 -12.84 -9.52
CA ALA A 292 -8.06 -11.80 -10.36
C ALA A 292 -7.38 -11.70 -11.74
N CYS A 293 -6.09 -12.05 -11.87
CA CYS A 293 -5.42 -12.11 -13.17
C CYS A 293 -6.19 -12.99 -14.15
N ILE A 294 -6.70 -14.14 -13.68
CA ILE A 294 -7.43 -15.09 -14.51
C ILE A 294 -8.85 -14.58 -14.78
N ALA A 295 -9.57 -14.16 -13.75
CA ALA A 295 -10.95 -13.70 -13.86
C ALA A 295 -11.06 -12.48 -14.79
N LEU A 296 -10.16 -11.50 -14.63
CA LEU A 296 -10.14 -10.29 -15.44
C LEU A 296 -9.63 -10.56 -16.88
N ALA A 297 -8.69 -11.48 -17.07
CA ALA A 297 -8.24 -11.87 -18.41
C ALA A 297 -9.37 -12.51 -19.21
N VAL A 298 -10.17 -13.40 -18.60
CA VAL A 298 -11.34 -14.02 -19.24
C VAL A 298 -12.36 -12.96 -19.64
N LEU A 299 -12.60 -11.95 -18.79
CA LEU A 299 -13.50 -10.84 -19.10
C LEU A 299 -12.95 -9.95 -20.23
N ALA A 300 -11.64 -9.71 -20.26
CA ALA A 300 -11.01 -8.81 -21.22
C ALA A 300 -11.10 -9.32 -22.66
N VAL A 301 -11.10 -10.65 -22.89
CA VAL A 301 -11.20 -11.24 -24.23
C VAL A 301 -12.47 -10.83 -24.97
N PRO A 302 -13.69 -11.09 -24.47
CA PRO A 302 -14.90 -10.70 -25.17
C PRO A 302 -15.05 -9.18 -25.31
N LEU A 303 -14.61 -8.39 -24.33
CA LEU A 303 -14.62 -6.94 -24.39
C LEU A 303 -13.70 -6.41 -25.52
N GLY A 304 -12.51 -7.01 -25.68
CA GLY A 304 -11.58 -6.66 -26.77
C GLY A 304 -12.11 -7.05 -28.17
N VAL A 305 -12.74 -8.22 -28.29
CA VAL A 305 -13.30 -8.72 -29.55
C VAL A 305 -14.52 -7.92 -29.99
N ALA A 306 -15.42 -7.57 -29.05
CA ALA A 306 -16.66 -6.86 -29.35
C ALA A 306 -16.44 -5.38 -29.73
N SER A 307 -15.32 -4.78 -29.35
CA SER A 307 -14.98 -3.40 -29.70
C SER A 307 -14.51 -3.32 -31.15
N SER A 308 -15.37 -2.82 -32.03
CA SER A 308 -15.03 -2.61 -33.45
C SER A 308 -13.97 -1.54 -33.65
N ALA A 309 -13.28 -1.55 -34.80
CA ALA A 309 -12.20 -0.61 -35.17
C ALA A 309 -12.57 0.87 -35.02
N THR A 310 -13.83 1.24 -35.19
CA THR A 310 -14.38 2.60 -35.04
C THR A 310 -14.48 3.06 -33.58
N ARG A 311 -14.38 2.17 -32.60
CA ARG A 311 -14.64 2.46 -31.17
C ARG A 311 -13.44 2.08 -30.27
N LYS A 312 -12.20 2.19 -30.77
CA LYS A 312 -10.97 1.86 -29.97
C LYS A 312 -10.94 2.55 -28.60
N THR A 313 -11.28 3.84 -28.57
CA THR A 313 -11.31 4.63 -27.34
C THR A 313 -12.38 4.16 -26.35
N ALA A 314 -13.55 3.75 -26.88
CA ALA A 314 -14.61 3.21 -26.05
C ALA A 314 -14.23 1.87 -25.40
N GLY A 315 -13.51 1.00 -26.13
CA GLY A 315 -13.02 -0.28 -25.60
C GLY A 315 -12.06 -0.08 -24.41
N LEU A 316 -11.15 0.89 -24.50
CA LEU A 316 -10.26 1.26 -23.40
C LEU A 316 -11.04 1.78 -22.17
N GLY A 317 -12.03 2.64 -22.43
CA GLY A 317 -12.89 3.17 -21.36
C GLY A 317 -13.67 2.07 -20.63
N ILE A 318 -14.21 1.10 -21.37
CA ILE A 318 -14.93 -0.06 -20.80
C ILE A 318 -13.98 -0.93 -19.96
N GLY A 319 -12.76 -1.17 -20.44
CA GLY A 319 -11.75 -1.91 -19.68
C GLY A 319 -11.38 -1.22 -18.37
N LEU A 320 -11.12 0.09 -18.43
CA LEU A 320 -10.84 0.88 -17.22
C LEU A 320 -12.04 0.86 -16.25
N PHE A 321 -13.26 1.01 -16.78
CA PHE A 321 -14.47 0.94 -15.95
C PHE A 321 -14.62 -0.43 -15.27
N ALA A 322 -14.44 -1.52 -16.02
CA ALA A 322 -14.52 -2.88 -15.47
C ALA A 322 -13.45 -3.11 -14.37
N PHE A 323 -12.25 -2.58 -14.56
CA PHE A 323 -11.21 -2.61 -13.54
C PHE A 323 -11.61 -1.82 -12.29
N LEU A 324 -12.06 -0.58 -12.44
CA LEU A 324 -12.54 0.24 -11.31
C LEU A 324 -13.70 -0.44 -10.58
N PHE A 325 -14.60 -1.05 -11.32
CA PHE A 325 -15.72 -1.81 -10.75
C PHE A 325 -15.25 -3.02 -9.95
N TYR A 326 -14.24 -3.75 -10.44
CA TYR A 326 -13.59 -4.83 -9.68
C TYR A 326 -13.06 -4.34 -8.33
N TYR A 327 -12.31 -3.22 -8.32
CA TYR A 327 -11.76 -2.67 -7.09
C TYR A 327 -12.81 -2.10 -6.15
N LEU A 328 -13.89 -1.55 -6.69
CA LEU A 328 -15.03 -1.12 -5.90
C LEU A 328 -15.68 -2.31 -5.18
N LEU A 329 -15.91 -3.43 -5.91
CA LEU A 329 -16.40 -4.66 -5.31
C LEU A 329 -15.45 -5.23 -4.25
N LEU A 330 -14.14 -5.18 -4.49
CA LEU A 330 -13.13 -5.62 -3.54
C LEU A 330 -13.14 -4.76 -2.27
N SER A 331 -13.21 -3.43 -2.41
CA SER A 331 -13.31 -2.50 -1.29
C SER A 331 -14.59 -2.67 -0.50
N ALA A 332 -15.72 -2.86 -1.19
CA ALA A 332 -16.99 -3.15 -0.54
C ALA A 332 -16.93 -4.47 0.25
N GLY A 333 -16.32 -5.50 -0.35
CA GLY A 333 -16.07 -6.78 0.32
C GLY A 333 -15.22 -6.62 1.59
N LEU A 334 -14.14 -5.81 1.54
CA LEU A 334 -13.31 -5.50 2.69
C LEU A 334 -14.14 -4.90 3.84
N VAL A 335 -14.86 -3.82 3.55
CA VAL A 335 -15.67 -3.11 4.56
C VAL A 335 -16.74 -4.02 5.17
N LEU A 336 -17.47 -4.76 4.34
CA LEU A 336 -18.54 -5.67 4.81
C LEU A 336 -17.98 -6.88 5.59
N GLY A 337 -16.82 -7.38 5.19
CA GLY A 337 -16.15 -8.48 5.89
C GLY A 337 -15.59 -8.05 7.25
N GLU A 338 -14.96 -6.87 7.35
CA GLU A 338 -14.47 -6.31 8.63
C GLU A 338 -15.62 -5.97 9.58
N ALA A 339 -16.76 -5.54 9.06
CA ALA A 339 -17.97 -5.32 9.85
C ALA A 339 -18.62 -6.63 10.34
N GLY A 340 -18.13 -7.80 9.91
CA GLY A 340 -18.69 -9.10 10.26
C GLY A 340 -20.01 -9.45 9.56
N GLY A 341 -20.45 -8.64 8.58
CA GLY A 341 -21.69 -8.85 7.86
C GLY A 341 -21.65 -10.03 6.88
N ILE A 342 -20.47 -10.37 6.37
CA ILE A 342 -20.25 -11.45 5.40
C ILE A 342 -19.01 -12.25 5.80
N SER A 343 -19.01 -13.55 5.51
CA SER A 343 -17.81 -14.36 5.79
C SER A 343 -16.59 -13.87 4.99
N PRO A 344 -15.38 -13.83 5.60
CA PRO A 344 -14.15 -13.35 4.98
C PRO A 344 -13.83 -13.98 3.62
N GLY A 345 -14.14 -15.27 3.45
CA GLY A 345 -13.97 -15.96 2.17
C GLY A 345 -14.88 -15.39 1.09
N LEU A 346 -16.19 -15.31 1.37
CA LEU A 346 -17.16 -14.73 0.40
C LEU A 346 -16.81 -13.29 0.06
N ALA A 347 -16.47 -12.47 1.07
CA ALA A 347 -16.11 -11.07 0.89
C ALA A 347 -14.95 -10.87 -0.11
N MET A 348 -13.91 -11.69 -0.01
CA MET A 348 -12.71 -11.56 -0.85
C MET A 348 -12.83 -12.24 -2.22
N TRP A 349 -13.63 -13.30 -2.35
CA TRP A 349 -13.77 -14.04 -3.62
C TRP A 349 -14.91 -13.55 -4.48
N MET A 350 -15.91 -12.86 -3.90
CA MET A 350 -17.08 -12.32 -4.63
C MET A 350 -16.71 -11.49 -5.87
N PRO A 351 -15.72 -10.56 -5.84
CA PRO A 351 -15.33 -9.81 -7.03
C PRO A 351 -14.87 -10.72 -8.18
N ASN A 352 -14.08 -11.75 -7.86
CA ASN A 352 -13.57 -12.70 -8.85
C ASN A 352 -14.68 -13.54 -9.47
N VAL A 353 -15.64 -13.98 -8.65
CA VAL A 353 -16.80 -14.76 -9.13
C VAL A 353 -17.70 -13.92 -10.02
N ILE A 354 -17.99 -12.67 -9.63
CA ILE A 354 -18.82 -11.75 -10.42
C ILE A 354 -18.13 -11.43 -11.75
N MET A 355 -16.87 -10.99 -11.72
CA MET A 355 -16.17 -10.58 -12.94
C MET A 355 -15.81 -11.76 -13.84
N GLY A 356 -15.41 -12.89 -13.26
CA GLY A 356 -15.15 -14.12 -14.00
C GLY A 356 -16.45 -14.71 -14.61
N GLY A 357 -17.54 -14.71 -13.85
CA GLY A 357 -18.86 -15.13 -14.33
C GLY A 357 -19.39 -14.24 -15.46
N LEU A 358 -19.26 -12.92 -15.32
CA LEU A 358 -19.58 -11.96 -16.38
C LEU A 358 -18.70 -12.20 -17.61
N GLY A 359 -17.40 -12.43 -17.40
CA GLY A 359 -16.46 -12.72 -18.47
C GLY A 359 -16.83 -13.98 -19.25
N LEU A 360 -17.18 -15.07 -18.54
CA LEU A 360 -17.61 -16.31 -19.18
C LEU A 360 -18.94 -16.13 -19.94
N TYR A 361 -19.91 -15.42 -19.36
CA TYR A 361 -21.17 -15.12 -20.02
C TYR A 361 -20.98 -14.33 -21.32
N LEU A 362 -20.21 -13.24 -21.27
CA LEU A 362 -19.90 -12.43 -22.45
C LEU A 362 -19.10 -13.23 -23.50
N LEU A 363 -18.18 -14.09 -23.05
CA LEU A 363 -17.39 -14.94 -23.94
C LEU A 363 -18.28 -15.90 -24.75
N VAL A 364 -19.25 -16.55 -24.10
CA VAL A 364 -20.19 -17.45 -24.80
C VAL A 364 -20.98 -16.66 -25.82
N ARG A 365 -21.53 -15.50 -25.45
CA ARG A 365 -22.28 -14.64 -26.40
C ARG A 365 -21.44 -14.20 -27.59
N THR A 366 -20.21 -13.76 -27.36
CA THR A 366 -19.30 -13.31 -28.43
C THR A 366 -18.84 -14.48 -29.31
N ALA A 367 -18.72 -15.69 -28.77
CA ALA A 367 -18.37 -16.88 -29.54
C ALA A 367 -19.52 -17.36 -30.46
N GLU A 368 -20.79 -17.12 -30.08
CA GLU A 368 -21.98 -17.43 -30.86
C GLU A 368 -22.40 -16.30 -31.84
N ASP A 369 -21.56 -15.28 -32.01
CA ASP A 369 -21.80 -14.07 -32.84
C ASP A 369 -23.11 -13.32 -32.51
N ARG A 370 -23.61 -13.44 -31.28
CA ARG A 370 -24.79 -12.70 -30.81
C ARG A 370 -24.40 -11.27 -30.44
N PRO A 371 -25.12 -10.25 -30.94
CA PRO A 371 -24.79 -8.84 -30.65
C PRO A 371 -24.84 -8.56 -29.16
N LEU A 372 -23.81 -7.85 -28.65
CA LEU A 372 -23.80 -7.33 -27.29
C LEU A 372 -24.65 -6.04 -27.28
N GLU A 373 -25.93 -6.12 -26.92
CA GLU A 373 -26.86 -4.98 -26.86
C GLU A 373 -26.38 -3.80 -25.98
N LEU A 374 -25.39 -4.04 -25.12
CA LEU A 374 -24.76 -3.01 -24.26
C LEU A 374 -23.90 -2.01 -25.03
N LEU A 375 -23.52 -2.29 -26.28
CA LEU A 375 -22.61 -1.47 -27.08
C LEU A 375 -23.29 -0.80 -28.28
N ASP A 376 -24.58 -1.06 -28.51
CA ASP A 376 -25.37 -0.54 -29.64
C ASP A 376 -26.22 0.72 -29.33
N ARG A 377 -26.06 1.29 -28.13
CA ARG A 377 -26.69 2.58 -27.78
C ARG A 377 -25.70 3.73 -27.73
#